data_7f749e9605d06158266326867ac72f20
#
_entry.id   7f749e9605d06158266326867ac72f20
#
_cell.length_a   1.000
_cell.length_b   1.000
_cell.length_c   1.000
_cell.angle_alpha   90.00
_cell.angle_beta   90.00
_cell.angle_gamma   90.00
#
_symmetry.space_group_name_H-M   'P 1'
#
loop_
_entity.id
_entity.type
_entity.pdbx_description
1 polymer ?
#
loop_
_entity_poly.entity_id
_entity_poly.type
_entity_poly.pdbx_seq_one_letter_code
_entity_poly.pdbx_strand_id
1 'polypeptide(L)'
;MSNEEKSLHISKCLELAILLEVGAEKPGNVNFTSGFKGTRCEHFLASAVAAGPAFQTAAYRGILVAKSKLGICEVGLGQLIKTCAADIKAWQKGGNTILGTIMLFMPVAVAAGMAPTKKNYAFDLSLLRKNIDLAVKSTTALDSVHLYEAVDIANPSGLNDAPDLDVTDPRSKERLIKENVSLYEVFKIASGYDDVCSEWVHNYPVTFDLAYPYLMEQLKSKPLNTAVVHTFLKILSERPDTFIARKVGKEKAQEVSLDAKAVLELGGLETAKGKKSLRQFDKKLRLSKNKCNPGTTADLTAAALALCTLSGYRP
;
A
#
# COMPACT_ATOMS: atom_id res chain seq x y z
N MET A 1 2.39 28.23 0.43
CA MET A 1 2.46 27.12 -0.53
C MET A 1 1.28 27.24 -1.48
N SER A 2 1.54 27.29 -2.78
CA SER A 2 0.49 27.25 -3.81
C SER A 2 -0.18 25.88 -3.84
N ASN A 3 -1.29 25.72 -4.57
CA ASN A 3 -1.93 24.41 -4.72
C ASN A 3 -1.02 23.40 -5.41
N GLU A 4 -0.28 23.88 -6.42
CA GLU A 4 0.67 23.05 -7.18
C GLU A 4 1.84 22.59 -6.31
N GLU A 5 2.44 23.52 -5.53
CA GLU A 5 3.51 23.17 -4.60
C GLU A 5 3.05 22.15 -3.56
N LYS A 6 1.82 22.29 -3.04
CA LYS A 6 1.25 21.36 -2.07
C LYS A 6 1.02 19.98 -2.67
N SER A 7 0.38 19.89 -3.85
CA SER A 7 0.12 18.63 -4.51
C SER A 7 1.42 17.91 -4.90
N LEU A 8 2.41 18.66 -5.40
CA LEU A 8 3.74 18.11 -5.71
C LEU A 8 4.47 17.64 -4.45
N HIS A 9 4.36 18.38 -3.33
CA HIS A 9 4.96 17.95 -2.06
C HIS A 9 4.36 16.62 -1.57
N ILE A 10 3.04 16.46 -1.66
CA ILE A 10 2.35 15.21 -1.30
C ILE A 10 2.82 14.06 -2.19
N SER A 11 2.88 14.26 -3.52
CA SER A 11 3.40 13.27 -4.47
C SER A 11 4.81 12.81 -4.08
N LYS A 12 5.73 13.76 -3.85
CA LYS A 12 7.10 13.44 -3.42
C LYS A 12 7.16 12.63 -2.12
N CYS A 13 6.27 12.90 -1.15
CA CYS A 13 6.20 12.12 0.09
C CYS A 13 5.81 10.66 -0.18
N LEU A 14 4.83 10.44 -1.07
CA LEU A 14 4.35 9.10 -1.41
C LEU A 14 5.35 8.33 -2.29
N GLU A 15 5.94 8.99 -3.29
CA GLU A 15 7.02 8.41 -4.10
C GLU A 15 8.20 7.99 -3.21
N LEU A 16 8.65 8.87 -2.30
CA LEU A 16 9.72 8.57 -1.36
C LEU A 16 9.38 7.36 -0.48
N ALA A 17 8.13 7.24 -0.02
CA ALA A 17 7.70 6.10 0.78
C ALA A 17 7.84 4.76 0.03
N ILE A 18 7.49 4.71 -1.26
CA ILE A 18 7.70 3.53 -2.11
C ILE A 18 9.19 3.22 -2.26
N LEU A 19 10.02 4.23 -2.52
CA LEU A 19 11.46 4.06 -2.69
C LEU A 19 12.14 3.58 -1.41
N LEU A 20 11.75 4.10 -0.25
CA LEU A 20 12.27 3.66 1.04
C LEU A 20 11.82 2.24 1.39
N GLU A 21 10.58 1.88 1.03
CA GLU A 21 10.06 0.54 1.22
C GLU A 21 10.85 -0.47 0.40
N VAL A 22 10.98 -0.28 -0.90
CA VAL A 22 11.70 -1.23 -1.76
C VAL A 22 13.19 -1.27 -1.48
N GLY A 23 13.77 -0.16 -1.02
CA GLY A 23 15.18 -0.08 -0.64
C GLY A 23 15.55 -0.93 0.57
N ALA A 24 14.61 -1.25 1.46
CA ALA A 24 14.87 -2.01 2.67
C ALA A 24 14.96 -3.53 2.41
N GLU A 25 15.90 -4.18 3.10
CA GLU A 25 16.19 -5.62 2.94
C GLU A 25 15.16 -6.53 3.65
N LYS A 26 13.91 -6.37 3.27
CA LYS A 26 12.80 -7.15 3.84
C LYS A 26 12.85 -8.61 3.38
N PRO A 27 12.68 -9.60 4.28
CA PRO A 27 12.73 -11.00 3.93
C PRO A 27 11.61 -11.40 2.94
N GLY A 28 11.97 -12.24 1.96
CA GLY A 28 11.03 -12.75 0.95
C GLY A 28 10.53 -11.71 -0.04
N ASN A 29 11.05 -10.48 -0.03
CA ASN A 29 10.60 -9.39 -0.89
C ASN A 29 11.71 -8.84 -1.80
N VAL A 30 11.33 -8.04 -2.81
CA VAL A 30 12.28 -7.35 -3.68
C VAL A 30 12.98 -6.24 -2.90
N ASN A 31 14.29 -6.11 -3.10
CA ASN A 31 15.12 -5.03 -2.60
C ASN A 31 16.34 -4.83 -3.53
N PHE A 32 17.26 -3.93 -3.18
CA PHE A 32 18.44 -3.64 -4.02
C PHE A 32 19.35 -4.85 -4.28
N THR A 33 19.41 -5.81 -3.39
CA THR A 33 20.30 -6.98 -3.47
C THR A 33 19.59 -8.24 -3.95
N SER A 34 18.27 -8.27 -3.91
CA SER A 34 17.46 -9.47 -4.17
C SER A 34 16.19 -9.14 -4.94
N GLY A 35 15.94 -9.93 -5.99
CA GLY A 35 14.72 -9.85 -6.79
C GLY A 35 14.06 -11.21 -7.00
N PHE A 36 13.10 -11.25 -7.92
CA PHE A 36 12.45 -12.45 -8.40
C PHE A 36 12.73 -12.66 -9.90
N LYS A 37 12.42 -13.82 -10.42
CA LYS A 37 12.48 -14.04 -11.86
C LYS A 37 11.53 -13.10 -12.58
N GLY A 38 12.08 -12.15 -13.35
CA GLY A 38 11.30 -11.15 -14.10
C GLY A 38 10.94 -9.89 -13.32
N THR A 39 11.14 -9.83 -11.98
CA THR A 39 10.83 -8.64 -11.18
C THR A 39 12.00 -8.28 -10.27
N ARG A 40 12.58 -7.08 -10.47
CA ARG A 40 13.74 -6.58 -9.74
C ARG A 40 13.46 -5.18 -9.21
N CYS A 41 14.38 -4.67 -8.40
CA CYS A 41 14.28 -3.36 -7.76
C CYS A 41 13.99 -2.24 -8.77
N GLU A 42 14.64 -2.25 -9.92
CA GLU A 42 14.48 -1.23 -10.97
C GLU A 42 13.03 -1.07 -11.43
N HIS A 43 12.24 -2.16 -11.44
CA HIS A 43 10.82 -2.09 -11.79
C HIS A 43 10.01 -1.32 -10.74
N PHE A 44 10.36 -1.45 -9.47
CA PHE A 44 9.73 -0.68 -8.37
C PHE A 44 10.14 0.79 -8.41
N LEU A 45 11.43 1.08 -8.73
CA LEU A 45 11.90 2.46 -8.89
C LEU A 45 11.15 3.15 -10.03
N ALA A 46 11.03 2.49 -11.19
CA ALA A 46 10.26 2.99 -12.32
C ALA A 46 8.78 3.16 -11.97
N SER A 47 8.21 2.23 -11.21
CA SER A 47 6.81 2.32 -10.76
C SER A 47 6.57 3.51 -9.82
N ALA A 48 7.51 3.79 -8.91
CA ALA A 48 7.40 4.94 -8.02
C ALA A 48 7.38 6.26 -8.80
N VAL A 49 8.29 6.42 -9.78
CA VAL A 49 8.35 7.59 -10.66
C VAL A 49 7.08 7.72 -11.49
N ALA A 50 6.59 6.62 -12.08
CA ALA A 50 5.39 6.62 -12.91
C ALA A 50 4.12 6.94 -12.10
N ALA A 51 4.07 6.59 -10.82
CA ALA A 51 2.92 6.87 -9.95
C ALA A 51 2.80 8.34 -9.52
N GLY A 52 3.91 9.10 -9.55
CA GLY A 52 3.98 10.48 -9.08
C GLY A 52 2.90 11.41 -9.64
N PRO A 53 2.72 11.49 -10.98
CA PRO A 53 1.68 12.33 -11.58
C PRO A 53 0.26 12.02 -11.09
N ALA A 54 -0.06 10.73 -10.88
CA ALA A 54 -1.37 10.33 -10.36
C ALA A 54 -1.55 10.73 -8.89
N PHE A 55 -0.52 10.59 -8.05
CA PHE A 55 -0.54 11.09 -6.67
C PHE A 55 -0.68 12.61 -6.60
N GLN A 56 0.01 13.33 -7.47
CA GLN A 56 -0.12 14.79 -7.55
C GLN A 56 -1.55 15.19 -7.94
N THR A 57 -2.15 14.51 -8.93
CA THR A 57 -3.52 14.75 -9.37
C THR A 57 -4.52 14.45 -8.24
N ALA A 58 -4.36 13.33 -7.52
CA ALA A 58 -5.19 12.96 -6.38
C ALA A 58 -5.13 14.03 -5.28
N ALA A 59 -3.94 14.46 -4.91
CA ALA A 59 -3.72 15.54 -3.94
C ALA A 59 -4.35 16.86 -4.40
N TYR A 60 -4.23 17.21 -5.68
CA TYR A 60 -4.83 18.42 -6.23
C TYR A 60 -6.36 18.36 -6.18
N ARG A 61 -6.99 17.21 -6.52
CA ARG A 61 -8.45 17.02 -6.37
C ARG A 61 -8.86 17.17 -4.90
N GLY A 62 -8.09 16.64 -3.95
CA GLY A 62 -8.33 16.87 -2.52
C GLY A 62 -8.28 18.36 -2.12
N ILE A 63 -7.35 19.14 -2.69
CA ILE A 63 -7.31 20.59 -2.49
C ILE A 63 -8.57 21.28 -3.03
N LEU A 64 -9.08 20.83 -4.18
CA LEU A 64 -10.31 21.36 -4.77
C LEU A 64 -11.53 21.03 -3.89
N VAL A 65 -11.59 19.84 -3.31
CA VAL A 65 -12.64 19.45 -2.34
C VAL A 65 -12.61 20.39 -1.12
N ALA A 66 -11.44 20.59 -0.53
CA ALA A 66 -11.28 21.50 0.62
C ALA A 66 -11.69 22.95 0.32
N LYS A 67 -11.65 23.36 -0.95
CA LYS A 67 -12.05 24.69 -1.43
C LYS A 67 -13.50 24.73 -1.96
N SER A 68 -14.26 23.68 -1.79
CA SER A 68 -15.63 23.54 -2.32
C SER A 68 -15.74 23.75 -3.85
N LYS A 69 -14.65 23.42 -4.58
CA LYS A 69 -14.59 23.49 -6.05
C LYS A 69 -14.78 22.15 -6.74
N LEU A 70 -14.84 21.07 -5.97
CA LEU A 70 -15.10 19.71 -6.42
C LEU A 70 -15.92 18.99 -5.34
N GLY A 71 -16.92 18.24 -5.70
CA GLY A 71 -17.63 17.33 -4.80
C GLY A 71 -16.74 16.16 -4.39
N ILE A 72 -16.85 15.68 -3.15
CA ILE A 72 -15.99 14.58 -2.69
C ILE A 72 -16.26 13.28 -3.48
N CYS A 73 -17.49 13.02 -3.91
CA CYS A 73 -17.86 11.88 -4.76
C CYS A 73 -17.37 12.03 -6.23
N GLU A 74 -16.95 13.22 -6.62
CA GLU A 74 -16.41 13.51 -7.96
C GLU A 74 -14.88 13.35 -8.02
N VAL A 75 -14.24 13.04 -6.89
CA VAL A 75 -12.78 12.82 -6.83
C VAL A 75 -12.34 11.68 -7.75
N GLY A 76 -13.16 10.62 -7.89
CA GLY A 76 -12.88 9.52 -8.81
C GLY A 76 -11.66 8.72 -8.41
N LEU A 77 -11.65 8.15 -7.19
CA LEU A 77 -10.53 7.35 -6.67
C LEU A 77 -10.21 6.16 -7.57
N GLY A 78 -11.23 5.46 -8.08
CA GLY A 78 -11.05 4.35 -9.00
C GLY A 78 -10.37 4.77 -10.31
N GLN A 79 -10.79 5.91 -10.87
CA GLN A 79 -10.18 6.46 -12.09
C GLN A 79 -8.69 6.82 -11.86
N LEU A 80 -8.37 7.40 -10.71
CA LEU A 80 -6.98 7.74 -10.35
C LEU A 80 -6.13 6.49 -10.22
N ILE A 81 -6.63 5.43 -9.57
CA ILE A 81 -5.95 4.13 -9.44
C ILE A 81 -5.73 3.51 -10.83
N LYS A 82 -6.75 3.52 -11.70
CA LYS A 82 -6.65 2.99 -13.07
C LYS A 82 -5.58 3.72 -13.88
N THR A 83 -5.61 5.05 -13.89
CA THR A 83 -4.61 5.86 -14.61
C THR A 83 -3.23 5.56 -14.09
N CYS A 84 -3.03 5.52 -12.78
CA CYS A 84 -1.75 5.18 -12.16
C CYS A 84 -1.27 3.77 -12.56
N ALA A 85 -2.15 2.77 -12.56
CA ALA A 85 -1.81 1.41 -12.98
C ALA A 85 -1.39 1.35 -14.46
N ALA A 86 -2.04 2.12 -15.32
CA ALA A 86 -1.70 2.22 -16.74
C ALA A 86 -0.32 2.86 -16.96
N ASP A 87 -0.03 3.96 -16.25
CA ASP A 87 1.27 4.63 -16.31
C ASP A 87 2.40 3.70 -15.83
N ILE A 88 2.20 3.02 -14.69
CA ILE A 88 3.14 2.02 -14.17
C ILE A 88 3.38 0.92 -15.21
N LYS A 89 2.33 0.39 -15.83
CA LYS A 89 2.43 -0.66 -16.86
C LYS A 89 3.22 -0.20 -18.08
N ALA A 90 3.11 1.06 -18.46
CA ALA A 90 3.84 1.64 -19.59
C ALA A 90 5.33 1.84 -19.28
N TRP A 91 5.70 2.10 -18.03
CA TRP A 91 7.07 2.47 -17.64
C TRP A 91 7.95 1.29 -17.18
N GLN A 92 7.38 0.11 -16.93
CA GLN A 92 8.18 -1.05 -16.51
C GLN A 92 7.58 -2.37 -17.04
N LYS A 93 8.39 -3.45 -17.03
CA LYS A 93 8.04 -4.77 -17.57
C LYS A 93 8.08 -5.89 -16.52
N GLY A 94 8.18 -5.55 -15.22
CA GLY A 94 8.29 -6.50 -14.12
C GLY A 94 6.95 -7.07 -13.60
N GLY A 95 5.86 -6.84 -14.33
CA GLY A 95 4.51 -7.23 -13.91
C GLY A 95 3.92 -6.30 -12.87
N ASN A 96 3.00 -6.80 -12.04
CA ASN A 96 2.45 -6.04 -10.93
C ASN A 96 3.52 -5.83 -9.85
N THR A 97 3.83 -4.58 -9.55
CA THR A 97 4.81 -4.17 -8.53
C THR A 97 4.16 -3.58 -7.30
N ILE A 98 3.22 -2.63 -7.47
CA ILE A 98 2.72 -1.79 -6.36
C ILE A 98 1.21 -1.52 -6.43
N LEU A 99 0.38 -2.44 -6.99
CA LEU A 99 -1.07 -2.21 -7.08
C LEU A 99 -1.70 -2.00 -5.69
N GLY A 100 -1.40 -2.84 -4.70
CA GLY A 100 -1.90 -2.66 -3.34
C GLY A 100 -1.45 -1.33 -2.74
N THR A 101 -0.20 -0.95 -2.94
CA THR A 101 0.34 0.34 -2.48
C THR A 101 -0.42 1.52 -3.09
N ILE A 102 -0.68 1.55 -4.42
CA ILE A 102 -1.43 2.67 -5.02
C ILE A 102 -2.88 2.70 -4.57
N MET A 103 -3.49 1.53 -4.31
CA MET A 103 -4.83 1.47 -3.70
C MET A 103 -4.84 2.10 -2.30
N LEU A 104 -3.82 1.88 -1.49
CA LEU A 104 -3.69 2.53 -0.17
C LEU A 104 -3.34 4.02 -0.29
N PHE A 105 -2.51 4.41 -1.25
CA PHE A 105 -1.97 5.77 -1.34
C PHE A 105 -2.93 6.77 -1.98
N MET A 106 -3.82 6.37 -2.89
CA MET A 106 -4.73 7.32 -3.53
C MET A 106 -5.65 8.03 -2.54
N PRO A 107 -6.33 7.35 -1.60
CA PRO A 107 -7.11 8.04 -0.58
C PRO A 107 -6.25 8.92 0.34
N VAL A 108 -5.02 8.47 0.66
CA VAL A 108 -4.06 9.24 1.47
C VAL A 108 -3.67 10.54 0.75
N ALA A 109 -3.41 10.50 -0.56
CA ALA A 109 -3.09 11.67 -1.37
C ALA A 109 -4.24 12.69 -1.37
N VAL A 110 -5.47 12.22 -1.61
CA VAL A 110 -6.68 13.06 -1.56
C VAL A 110 -6.84 13.69 -0.18
N ALA A 111 -6.75 12.88 0.87
CA ALA A 111 -6.91 13.32 2.25
C ALA A 111 -5.85 14.36 2.67
N ALA A 112 -4.60 14.20 2.26
CA ALA A 112 -3.54 15.18 2.47
C ALA A 112 -3.80 16.47 1.69
N GLY A 113 -4.34 16.36 0.47
CA GLY A 113 -4.82 17.52 -0.29
C GLY A 113 -5.89 18.31 0.45
N MET A 114 -6.83 17.63 1.10
CA MET A 114 -7.90 18.25 1.88
C MET A 114 -7.40 18.88 3.18
N ALA A 115 -6.37 18.33 3.81
CA ALA A 115 -5.86 18.78 5.11
C ALA A 115 -5.01 20.06 4.97
N PRO A 116 -5.05 21.02 5.92
CA PRO A 116 -4.09 22.11 5.95
C PRO A 116 -2.67 21.59 6.24
N THR A 117 -1.67 22.25 5.69
CA THR A 117 -0.26 21.99 6.02
C THR A 117 0.17 22.76 7.27
N LYS A 118 0.91 22.09 8.17
CA LYS A 118 1.58 22.70 9.31
C LYS A 118 2.90 23.39 8.88
N LYS A 119 3.56 24.05 9.81
CA LYS A 119 4.96 24.48 9.63
C LYS A 119 5.81 23.27 9.25
N ASN A 120 6.81 23.45 8.40
CA ASN A 120 7.65 22.37 7.83
C ASN A 120 6.91 21.38 6.92
N TYR A 121 5.78 21.79 6.34
CA TYR A 121 5.02 21.01 5.37
C TYR A 121 4.46 19.66 5.89
N ALA A 122 4.39 19.49 7.20
CA ALA A 122 3.81 18.30 7.82
C ALA A 122 2.27 18.38 7.85
N PHE A 123 1.63 17.22 7.91
CA PHE A 123 0.18 17.09 8.04
C PHE A 123 -0.21 16.58 9.43
N ASP A 124 -1.42 16.95 9.86
CA ASP A 124 -2.04 16.36 11.04
C ASP A 124 -2.58 14.98 10.70
N LEU A 125 -2.06 13.94 11.37
CA LEU A 125 -2.43 12.56 11.06
C LEU A 125 -3.86 12.21 11.50
N SER A 126 -4.39 12.81 12.55
CA SER A 126 -5.77 12.59 12.98
C SER A 126 -6.75 13.15 11.95
N LEU A 127 -6.47 14.35 11.44
CA LEU A 127 -7.26 14.96 10.37
C LEU A 127 -7.08 14.19 9.05
N LEU A 128 -5.86 13.74 8.76
CA LEU A 128 -5.59 12.91 7.58
C LEU A 128 -6.44 11.66 7.60
N ARG A 129 -6.45 10.92 8.73
CA ARG A 129 -7.25 9.71 8.91
C ARG A 129 -8.76 9.96 8.71
N LYS A 130 -9.27 11.06 9.27
CA LYS A 130 -10.66 11.48 9.08
C LYS A 130 -11.00 11.77 7.61
N ASN A 131 -10.10 12.44 6.91
CA ASN A 131 -10.29 12.76 5.50
C ASN A 131 -10.19 11.51 4.61
N ILE A 132 -9.35 10.51 4.97
CA ILE A 132 -9.29 9.22 4.29
C ILE A 132 -10.65 8.51 4.41
N ASP A 133 -11.22 8.42 5.60
CA ASP A 133 -12.53 7.80 5.84
C ASP A 133 -13.62 8.45 5.00
N LEU A 134 -13.62 9.80 4.94
CA LEU A 134 -14.55 10.54 4.08
C LEU A 134 -14.34 10.21 2.60
N ALA A 135 -13.11 10.20 2.11
CA ALA A 135 -12.82 9.95 0.70
C ALA A 135 -13.22 8.53 0.26
N VAL A 136 -12.88 7.50 1.05
CA VAL A 136 -13.18 6.10 0.69
C VAL A 136 -14.69 5.81 0.73
N LYS A 137 -15.42 6.37 1.69
CA LYS A 137 -16.89 6.22 1.81
C LYS A 137 -17.66 6.99 0.75
N SER A 138 -17.03 7.96 0.10
CA SER A 138 -17.67 8.78 -0.96
C SER A 138 -17.44 8.23 -2.37
N THR A 139 -16.85 7.04 -2.50
CA THR A 139 -16.66 6.38 -3.80
C THR A 139 -17.98 5.94 -4.42
N THR A 140 -17.99 5.78 -5.73
CA THR A 140 -19.17 5.49 -6.55
C THR A 140 -19.05 4.13 -7.24
N ALA A 141 -20.12 3.67 -7.89
CA ALA A 141 -20.11 2.48 -8.74
C ALA A 141 -19.12 2.60 -9.91
N LEU A 142 -18.92 3.80 -10.43
CA LEU A 142 -17.93 4.05 -11.49
C LEU A 142 -16.50 3.86 -10.98
N ASP A 143 -16.21 4.21 -9.72
CA ASP A 143 -14.92 3.92 -9.08
C ASP A 143 -14.68 2.41 -8.99
N SER A 144 -15.72 1.61 -8.73
CA SER A 144 -15.63 0.14 -8.72
C SER A 144 -15.23 -0.40 -10.08
N VAL A 145 -15.88 0.04 -11.15
CA VAL A 145 -15.55 -0.36 -12.52
C VAL A 145 -14.12 0.00 -12.87
N HIS A 146 -13.70 1.23 -12.57
CA HIS A 146 -12.33 1.68 -12.83
C HIS A 146 -11.29 0.89 -12.03
N LEU A 147 -11.58 0.47 -10.78
CA LEU A 147 -10.69 -0.41 -10.04
C LEU A 147 -10.57 -1.77 -10.72
N TYR A 148 -11.67 -2.37 -11.20
CA TYR A 148 -11.61 -3.65 -11.93
C TYR A 148 -10.75 -3.55 -13.17
N GLU A 149 -10.86 -2.45 -13.90
CA GLU A 149 -9.99 -2.15 -15.05
C GLU A 149 -8.52 -1.95 -14.63
N ALA A 150 -8.26 -1.34 -13.48
CA ALA A 150 -6.90 -1.22 -12.94
C ALA A 150 -6.30 -2.59 -12.59
N VAL A 151 -7.11 -3.51 -12.03
CA VAL A 151 -6.70 -4.89 -11.77
C VAL A 151 -6.40 -5.63 -13.07
N ASP A 152 -7.24 -5.48 -14.11
CA ASP A 152 -6.99 -6.06 -15.45
C ASP A 152 -5.65 -5.56 -16.03
N ILE A 153 -5.37 -4.25 -15.93
CA ILE A 153 -4.12 -3.62 -16.41
C ILE A 153 -2.91 -4.15 -15.66
N ALA A 154 -2.98 -4.20 -14.33
CA ALA A 154 -1.88 -4.63 -13.47
C ALA A 154 -1.67 -6.14 -13.53
N ASN A 155 -2.71 -6.92 -13.81
CA ASN A 155 -2.74 -8.38 -13.90
C ASN A 155 -2.00 -9.06 -12.72
N PRO A 156 -2.44 -8.82 -11.47
CA PRO A 156 -1.75 -9.37 -10.32
C PRO A 156 -1.91 -10.89 -10.25
N SER A 157 -0.88 -11.58 -9.74
CA SER A 157 -0.97 -13.01 -9.47
C SER A 157 -1.75 -13.28 -8.17
N GLY A 158 -2.40 -14.44 -8.07
CA GLY A 158 -3.09 -14.88 -6.85
C GLY A 158 -4.47 -14.25 -6.68
N LEU A 159 -5.13 -13.87 -7.78
CA LEU A 159 -6.56 -13.66 -7.79
C LEU A 159 -7.24 -15.03 -7.68
N ASN A 160 -8.10 -15.18 -6.69
CA ASN A 160 -8.95 -16.36 -6.48
C ASN A 160 -10.40 -15.89 -6.63
N ASP A 161 -11.32 -16.83 -6.80
CA ASP A 161 -12.76 -16.57 -6.88
C ASP A 161 -13.22 -15.80 -5.63
N ALA A 162 -13.84 -14.65 -5.85
CA ALA A 162 -14.47 -13.89 -4.79
C ALA A 162 -15.89 -14.44 -4.49
N PRO A 163 -16.39 -14.32 -3.26
CA PRO A 163 -17.72 -14.82 -2.92
C PRO A 163 -18.84 -14.09 -3.68
N ASP A 164 -18.62 -12.86 -4.06
CA ASP A 164 -19.53 -12.05 -4.91
C ASP A 164 -18.73 -10.97 -5.66
N LEU A 165 -19.28 -10.48 -6.77
CA LEU A 165 -18.69 -9.44 -7.62
C LEU A 165 -17.21 -9.72 -7.94
N ASP A 166 -16.93 -10.95 -8.38
CA ASP A 166 -15.58 -11.36 -8.70
C ASP A 166 -14.96 -10.47 -9.77
N VAL A 167 -13.75 -9.99 -9.54
CA VAL A 167 -13.03 -9.08 -10.46
C VAL A 167 -12.70 -9.76 -11.80
N THR A 168 -12.63 -11.09 -11.81
CA THR A 168 -12.35 -11.88 -13.02
C THR A 168 -13.61 -12.24 -13.82
N ASP A 169 -14.83 -12.06 -13.24
CA ASP A 169 -16.08 -12.28 -13.96
C ASP A 169 -16.46 -11.02 -14.79
N PRO A 170 -16.51 -11.13 -16.13
CA PRO A 170 -16.87 -9.99 -16.98
C PRO A 170 -18.24 -9.36 -16.65
N ARG A 171 -19.17 -10.15 -16.09
CA ARG A 171 -20.52 -9.68 -15.71
C ARG A 171 -20.48 -8.79 -14.47
N SER A 172 -19.45 -8.86 -13.65
CA SER A 172 -19.35 -8.05 -12.44
C SER A 172 -19.37 -6.56 -12.72
N LYS A 173 -18.70 -6.10 -13.81
CA LYS A 173 -18.69 -4.67 -14.18
C LYS A 173 -20.09 -4.13 -14.52
N GLU A 174 -20.92 -4.91 -15.21
CA GLU A 174 -22.31 -4.54 -15.52
C GLU A 174 -23.16 -4.51 -14.24
N ARG A 175 -22.99 -5.51 -13.36
CA ARG A 175 -23.70 -5.57 -12.08
C ARG A 175 -23.33 -4.39 -11.17
N LEU A 176 -22.06 -3.99 -11.08
CA LEU A 176 -21.61 -2.84 -10.29
C LEU A 176 -22.39 -1.57 -10.66
N ILE A 177 -22.57 -1.30 -11.95
CA ILE A 177 -23.32 -0.13 -12.41
C ILE A 177 -24.83 -0.31 -12.18
N LYS A 178 -25.38 -1.46 -12.56
CA LYS A 178 -26.83 -1.72 -12.45
C LYS A 178 -27.32 -1.68 -11.00
N GLU A 179 -26.54 -2.23 -10.09
CA GLU A 179 -26.85 -2.32 -8.67
C GLU A 179 -26.31 -1.11 -7.87
N ASN A 180 -25.65 -0.16 -8.55
CA ASN A 180 -25.03 1.05 -7.98
C ASN A 180 -24.09 0.75 -6.80
N VAL A 181 -23.24 -0.29 -6.94
CA VAL A 181 -22.33 -0.73 -5.88
C VAL A 181 -21.05 0.10 -5.88
N SER A 182 -20.84 0.89 -4.83
CA SER A 182 -19.64 1.72 -4.66
C SER A 182 -18.37 0.89 -4.42
N LEU A 183 -17.21 1.48 -4.70
CA LEU A 183 -15.92 0.83 -4.44
C LEU A 183 -15.73 0.48 -2.95
N TYR A 184 -16.25 1.33 -2.05
CA TYR A 184 -16.24 1.03 -0.62
C TYR A 184 -17.06 -0.23 -0.30
N GLU A 185 -18.20 -0.45 -0.95
CA GLU A 185 -19.02 -1.66 -0.76
C GLU A 185 -18.34 -2.90 -1.34
N VAL A 186 -17.69 -2.80 -2.50
CA VAL A 186 -16.84 -3.89 -3.03
C VAL A 186 -15.77 -4.27 -2.01
N PHE A 187 -15.11 -3.29 -1.40
CA PHE A 187 -14.06 -3.57 -0.42
C PHE A 187 -14.60 -4.18 0.88
N LYS A 188 -15.84 -3.89 1.27
CA LYS A 188 -16.49 -4.60 2.39
C LYS A 188 -16.59 -6.10 2.14
N ILE A 189 -16.91 -6.53 0.91
CA ILE A 189 -16.98 -7.95 0.54
C ILE A 189 -15.59 -8.60 0.73
N ALA A 190 -14.52 -7.90 0.34
CA ALA A 190 -13.16 -8.43 0.37
C ALA A 190 -12.43 -8.24 1.72
N SER A 191 -12.92 -7.37 2.60
CA SER A 191 -12.22 -6.98 3.84
C SER A 191 -11.95 -8.13 4.82
N GLY A 192 -12.70 -9.22 4.73
CA GLY A 192 -12.50 -10.41 5.55
C GLY A 192 -11.32 -11.31 5.12
N TYR A 193 -10.77 -11.09 3.92
CA TYR A 193 -9.69 -11.91 3.37
C TYR A 193 -8.59 -11.14 2.64
N ASP A 194 -8.70 -9.81 2.55
CA ASP A 194 -7.70 -8.92 1.96
C ASP A 194 -7.45 -7.72 2.87
N ASP A 195 -6.21 -7.58 3.37
CA ASP A 195 -5.87 -6.51 4.32
C ASP A 195 -5.81 -5.13 3.66
N VAL A 196 -5.59 -4.99 2.34
CA VAL A 196 -5.70 -3.70 1.64
C VAL A 196 -7.16 -3.22 1.66
N CYS A 197 -8.10 -4.12 1.39
CA CYS A 197 -9.52 -3.83 1.48
C CYS A 197 -9.95 -3.57 2.93
N SER A 198 -9.40 -4.33 3.89
CA SER A 198 -9.64 -4.14 5.32
C SER A 198 -9.19 -2.77 5.81
N GLU A 199 -8.05 -2.25 5.33
CA GLU A 199 -7.59 -0.88 5.65
C GLU A 199 -8.64 0.17 5.26
N TRP A 200 -9.18 0.11 4.05
CA TRP A 200 -10.22 1.04 3.60
C TRP A 200 -11.48 0.98 4.46
N VAL A 201 -11.95 -0.24 4.76
CA VAL A 201 -13.23 -0.45 5.46
C VAL A 201 -13.14 -0.06 6.93
N HIS A 202 -12.02 -0.34 7.58
CA HIS A 202 -11.81 -0.12 9.00
C HIS A 202 -10.98 1.13 9.31
N ASN A 203 -10.84 2.03 8.33
CA ASN A 203 -10.13 3.31 8.50
C ASN A 203 -8.65 3.14 8.87
N TYR A 204 -7.95 2.27 8.12
CA TYR A 204 -6.49 2.09 8.16
C TYR A 204 -5.93 1.69 9.54
N PRO A 205 -6.49 0.65 10.21
CA PRO A 205 -6.06 0.30 11.57
C PRO A 205 -4.62 -0.22 11.61
N VAL A 206 -4.20 -1.05 10.65
CA VAL A 206 -2.82 -1.56 10.64
C VAL A 206 -1.83 -0.44 10.37
N THR A 207 -2.15 0.44 9.43
CA THR A 207 -1.28 1.57 9.07
C THR A 207 -1.14 2.57 10.22
N PHE A 208 -2.25 3.05 10.83
CA PHE A 208 -2.22 4.11 11.84
C PHE A 208 -1.94 3.61 13.26
N ASP A 209 -2.46 2.44 13.63
CA ASP A 209 -2.48 2.02 15.04
C ASP A 209 -1.36 1.01 15.36
N LEU A 210 -0.80 0.32 14.34
CA LEU A 210 0.28 -0.65 14.50
C LEU A 210 1.57 -0.19 13.82
N ALA A 211 1.56 -0.01 12.49
CA ALA A 211 2.76 0.11 11.69
C ALA A 211 3.44 1.46 11.86
N TYR A 212 2.70 2.57 11.72
CA TYR A 212 3.26 3.92 11.86
C TYR A 212 3.84 4.19 13.26
N PRO A 213 3.14 3.92 14.37
CA PRO A 213 3.70 4.15 15.71
C PRO A 213 4.97 3.32 15.94
N TYR A 214 4.96 2.05 15.51
CA TYR A 214 6.13 1.19 15.64
C TYR A 214 7.32 1.69 14.80
N LEU A 215 7.08 2.09 13.55
CA LEU A 215 8.11 2.68 12.69
C LEU A 215 8.74 3.93 13.32
N MET A 216 7.90 4.84 13.82
CA MET A 216 8.38 6.07 14.46
C MET A 216 9.22 5.80 15.72
N GLU A 217 8.85 4.79 16.49
CA GLU A 217 9.64 4.37 17.65
C GLU A 217 11.00 3.79 17.23
N GLN A 218 11.03 2.94 16.19
CA GLN A 218 12.27 2.38 15.66
C GLN A 218 13.20 3.49 15.14
N LEU A 219 12.66 4.49 14.44
CA LEU A 219 13.44 5.59 13.86
C LEU A 219 14.09 6.52 14.89
N LYS A 220 13.69 6.49 16.16
CA LYS A 220 14.34 7.27 17.22
C LYS A 220 15.79 6.85 17.47
N SER A 221 16.13 5.58 17.27
CA SER A 221 17.40 5.02 17.66
C SER A 221 18.06 4.11 16.63
N LYS A 222 17.38 3.79 15.53
CA LYS A 222 17.84 2.79 14.56
C LYS A 222 18.01 3.38 13.16
N PRO A 223 18.97 2.87 12.37
CA PRO A 223 19.07 3.21 10.96
C PRO A 223 17.78 2.87 10.22
N LEU A 224 17.46 3.63 9.17
CA LEU A 224 16.24 3.51 8.39
C LEU A 224 15.97 2.07 7.91
N ASN A 225 16.97 1.39 7.33
CA ASN A 225 16.83 0.00 6.89
C ASN A 225 16.35 -0.92 8.03
N THR A 226 16.95 -0.79 9.21
CA THR A 226 16.55 -1.57 10.39
C THR A 226 15.13 -1.24 10.82
N ALA A 227 14.77 0.03 10.88
CA ALA A 227 13.43 0.48 11.26
C ALA A 227 12.36 -0.07 10.31
N VAL A 228 12.60 0.00 8.99
CA VAL A 228 11.66 -0.51 7.98
C VAL A 228 11.55 -2.03 8.04
N VAL A 229 12.67 -2.75 8.11
CA VAL A 229 12.67 -4.23 8.20
C VAL A 229 11.95 -4.70 9.49
N HIS A 230 12.20 -4.04 10.62
CA HIS A 230 11.52 -4.37 11.88
C HIS A 230 10.03 -4.06 11.82
N THR A 231 9.63 -2.95 11.18
CA THR A 231 8.20 -2.62 10.98
C THR A 231 7.51 -3.65 10.08
N PHE A 232 8.15 -4.06 8.99
CA PHE A 232 7.67 -5.13 8.13
C PHE A 232 7.49 -6.45 8.91
N LEU A 233 8.48 -6.86 9.69
CA LEU A 233 8.40 -8.05 10.54
C LEU A 233 7.30 -7.91 11.61
N LYS A 234 7.13 -6.73 12.20
CA LYS A 234 6.07 -6.46 13.18
C LYS A 234 4.69 -6.63 12.59
N ILE A 235 4.43 -6.03 11.42
CA ILE A 235 3.16 -6.23 10.72
C ILE A 235 2.94 -7.72 10.44
N LEU A 236 3.93 -8.38 9.81
CA LEU A 236 3.84 -9.79 9.43
C LEU A 236 3.63 -10.73 10.62
N SER A 237 4.20 -10.39 11.79
CA SER A 237 4.05 -11.18 13.02
C SER A 237 2.68 -11.08 13.67
N GLU A 238 1.97 -9.96 13.47
CA GLU A 238 0.65 -9.70 14.04
C GLU A 238 -0.49 -10.03 13.05
N ARG A 239 -0.18 -9.99 11.76
CA ARG A 239 -1.14 -10.15 10.66
C ARG A 239 -0.57 -11.14 9.64
N PRO A 240 -1.10 -12.37 9.56
CA PRO A 240 -0.74 -13.31 8.49
C PRO A 240 -1.00 -12.67 7.13
N ASP A 241 0.01 -12.63 6.26
CA ASP A 241 -0.06 -11.92 4.99
C ASP A 241 -1.17 -12.47 4.08
N THR A 242 -2.12 -11.63 3.68
CA THR A 242 -3.28 -12.04 2.88
C THR A 242 -2.93 -12.39 1.44
N PHE A 243 -1.82 -11.87 0.90
CA PHE A 243 -1.33 -12.26 -0.41
C PHE A 243 -0.75 -13.69 -0.40
N ILE A 244 -0.06 -14.08 0.67
CA ILE A 244 0.39 -15.46 0.89
C ILE A 244 -0.83 -16.35 1.08
N ALA A 245 -1.81 -15.94 1.90
CA ALA A 245 -3.02 -16.72 2.15
C ALA A 245 -3.78 -17.03 0.86
N ARG A 246 -3.90 -16.06 -0.06
CA ARG A 246 -4.52 -16.27 -1.36
C ARG A 246 -3.75 -17.24 -2.27
N LYS A 247 -2.42 -17.22 -2.21
CA LYS A 247 -1.58 -18.05 -3.09
C LYS A 247 -1.36 -19.48 -2.62
N VAL A 248 -1.26 -19.69 -1.32
CA VAL A 248 -0.81 -20.97 -0.75
C VAL A 248 -1.56 -21.41 0.50
N GLY A 249 -2.62 -20.72 0.88
CA GLY A 249 -3.49 -21.08 1.99
C GLY A 249 -3.20 -20.32 3.29
N LYS A 250 -4.22 -20.26 4.16
CA LYS A 250 -4.18 -19.54 5.44
C LYS A 250 -3.18 -20.15 6.42
N GLU A 251 -3.07 -21.47 6.44
CA GLU A 251 -2.13 -22.20 7.31
C GLU A 251 -0.69 -21.81 7.02
N LYS A 252 -0.34 -21.65 5.73
CA LYS A 252 1.00 -21.22 5.33
C LYS A 252 1.26 -19.75 5.67
N ALA A 253 0.27 -18.88 5.53
CA ALA A 253 0.39 -17.50 5.95
C ALA A 253 0.60 -17.40 7.46
N GLN A 254 -0.09 -18.20 8.25
CA GLN A 254 0.08 -18.29 9.71
C GLN A 254 1.48 -18.81 10.11
N GLU A 255 1.99 -19.84 9.44
CA GLU A 255 3.36 -20.32 9.65
C GLU A 255 4.39 -19.20 9.40
N VAL A 256 4.25 -18.47 8.30
CA VAL A 256 5.12 -17.34 7.95
C VAL A 256 5.04 -16.23 9.01
N SER A 257 3.85 -15.95 9.53
CA SER A 257 3.64 -14.98 10.61
C SER A 257 4.38 -15.38 11.90
N LEU A 258 4.29 -16.65 12.29
CA LEU A 258 5.02 -17.17 13.46
C LEU A 258 6.54 -17.12 13.28
N ASP A 259 7.05 -17.43 12.09
CA ASP A 259 8.47 -17.30 11.77
C ASP A 259 8.94 -15.84 11.89
N ALA A 260 8.15 -14.88 11.38
CA ALA A 260 8.47 -13.46 11.51
C ALA A 260 8.53 -13.01 12.98
N LYS A 261 7.61 -13.50 13.81
CA LYS A 261 7.59 -13.25 15.25
C LYS A 261 8.87 -13.77 15.91
N ALA A 262 9.27 -15.00 15.62
CA ALA A 262 10.49 -15.59 16.15
C ALA A 262 11.76 -14.80 15.74
N VAL A 263 11.81 -14.27 14.50
CA VAL A 263 12.90 -13.39 14.06
C VAL A 263 12.98 -12.11 14.88
N LEU A 264 11.85 -11.48 15.16
CA LEU A 264 11.79 -10.26 16.01
C LEU A 264 12.22 -10.54 17.46
N GLU A 265 11.73 -11.62 18.05
CA GLU A 265 12.07 -12.03 19.42
C GLU A 265 13.57 -12.32 19.58
N LEU A 266 14.24 -12.75 18.52
CA LEU A 266 15.70 -12.92 18.47
C LEU A 266 16.44 -11.60 18.20
N GLY A 267 15.75 -10.47 18.09
CA GLY A 267 16.30 -9.13 17.91
C GLY A 267 16.51 -8.70 16.45
N GLY A 268 15.94 -9.39 15.46
CA GLY A 268 15.93 -8.97 14.06
C GLY A 268 17.33 -8.61 13.53
N LEU A 269 17.46 -7.37 13.02
CA LEU A 269 18.75 -6.86 12.51
C LEU A 269 19.72 -6.35 13.59
N GLU A 270 19.35 -6.38 14.88
CA GLU A 270 20.21 -5.81 15.94
C GLU A 270 21.16 -6.83 16.57
N THR A 271 20.79 -8.11 16.57
CA THR A 271 21.60 -9.16 17.18
C THR A 271 22.20 -10.13 16.15
N ALA A 272 23.29 -10.79 16.49
CA ALA A 272 23.87 -11.83 15.63
C ALA A 272 22.90 -13.01 15.41
N LYS A 273 22.14 -13.38 16.46
CA LYS A 273 21.12 -14.45 16.40
C LYS A 273 19.96 -14.03 15.50
N GLY A 274 19.44 -12.82 15.67
CA GLY A 274 18.38 -12.25 14.84
C GLY A 274 18.78 -12.15 13.35
N LYS A 275 19.97 -11.63 13.04
CA LYS A 275 20.50 -11.57 11.67
C LYS A 275 20.62 -12.95 11.02
N LYS A 276 21.06 -13.97 11.78
CA LYS A 276 21.12 -15.35 11.29
C LYS A 276 19.71 -15.89 11.00
N SER A 277 18.78 -15.70 11.93
CA SER A 277 17.38 -16.13 11.78
C SER A 277 16.70 -15.43 10.60
N LEU A 278 16.89 -14.11 10.45
CA LEU A 278 16.35 -13.34 9.32
C LEU A 278 16.83 -13.87 7.96
N ARG A 279 18.13 -14.17 7.83
CA ARG A 279 18.67 -14.77 6.59
C ARG A 279 18.09 -16.15 6.29
N GLN A 280 17.89 -16.98 7.32
CA GLN A 280 17.23 -18.29 7.15
C GLN A 280 15.77 -18.15 6.75
N PHE A 281 15.06 -17.19 7.34
CA PHE A 281 13.68 -16.87 7.02
C PHE A 281 13.55 -16.33 5.58
N ASP A 282 14.39 -15.39 5.16
CA ASP A 282 14.43 -14.89 3.77
C ASP A 282 14.65 -16.03 2.78
N LYS A 283 15.62 -16.91 3.04
CA LYS A 283 15.87 -18.10 2.20
C LYS A 283 14.65 -19.01 2.13
N LYS A 284 13.99 -19.30 3.26
CA LYS A 284 12.79 -20.14 3.32
C LYS A 284 11.66 -19.58 2.45
N LEU A 285 11.39 -18.26 2.55
CA LEU A 285 10.36 -17.60 1.74
C LEU A 285 10.66 -17.66 0.24
N ARG A 286 11.93 -17.51 -0.17
CA ARG A 286 12.35 -17.52 -1.59
C ARG A 286 12.32 -18.92 -2.21
N LEU A 287 12.50 -19.99 -1.44
CA LEU A 287 12.43 -21.37 -1.94
C LEU A 287 11.09 -21.75 -2.55
N SER A 288 10.01 -21.07 -2.16
CA SER A 288 8.65 -21.29 -2.67
C SER A 288 8.39 -20.72 -4.08
N LYS A 289 9.42 -20.33 -4.84
CA LYS A 289 9.31 -19.68 -6.15
C LYS A 289 8.39 -18.43 -6.10
N ASN A 290 8.59 -17.59 -5.08
CA ASN A 290 7.84 -16.36 -4.82
C ASN A 290 6.36 -16.53 -4.42
N LYS A 291 5.90 -17.74 -4.14
CA LYS A 291 4.54 -17.95 -3.65
C LYS A 291 4.34 -17.42 -2.21
N CYS A 292 5.42 -17.44 -1.40
CA CYS A 292 5.40 -16.94 -0.03
C CYS A 292 6.01 -15.53 0.09
N ASN A 293 5.92 -14.71 -0.96
CA ASN A 293 6.28 -13.29 -0.89
C ASN A 293 5.21 -12.54 -0.06
N PRO A 294 5.58 -11.88 1.06
CA PRO A 294 4.64 -11.10 1.87
C PRO A 294 4.33 -9.74 1.21
N GLY A 295 3.52 -9.77 0.13
CA GLY A 295 3.24 -8.59 -0.69
C GLY A 295 2.33 -7.59 0.02
N THR A 296 1.26 -8.04 0.66
CA THR A 296 0.36 -7.17 1.41
C THR A 296 1.07 -6.50 2.59
N THR A 297 1.96 -7.23 3.27
CA THR A 297 2.80 -6.67 4.35
C THR A 297 3.73 -5.56 3.83
N ALA A 298 4.24 -5.70 2.61
CA ALA A 298 5.04 -4.67 1.95
C ALA A 298 4.20 -3.41 1.66
N ASP A 299 2.99 -3.56 1.13
CA ASP A 299 2.06 -2.46 0.88
C ASP A 299 1.71 -1.70 2.17
N LEU A 300 1.43 -2.41 3.26
CA LEU A 300 1.16 -1.81 4.58
C LEU A 300 2.40 -1.11 5.17
N THR A 301 3.59 -1.66 4.94
CA THR A 301 4.85 -1.01 5.34
C THR A 301 5.07 0.28 4.56
N ALA A 302 4.79 0.29 3.25
CA ALA A 302 4.83 1.49 2.43
C ALA A 302 3.82 2.53 2.92
N ALA A 303 2.61 2.10 3.33
CA ALA A 303 1.59 3.01 3.89
C ALA A 303 2.04 3.66 5.20
N ALA A 304 2.71 2.92 6.08
CA ALA A 304 3.33 3.52 7.28
C ALA A 304 4.42 4.54 6.94
N LEU A 305 5.26 4.25 5.94
CA LEU A 305 6.28 5.18 5.44
C LEU A 305 5.65 6.43 4.80
N ALA A 306 4.50 6.30 4.12
CA ALA A 306 3.76 7.43 3.59
C ALA A 306 3.28 8.36 4.72
N LEU A 307 2.73 7.83 5.81
CA LEU A 307 2.39 8.63 6.98
C LEU A 307 3.64 9.28 7.60
N CYS A 308 4.74 8.55 7.66
CA CYS A 308 6.01 9.04 8.21
C CYS A 308 6.53 10.24 7.41
N THR A 309 6.57 10.16 6.07
CA THR A 309 7.00 11.27 5.22
C THR A 309 6.03 12.45 5.23
N LEU A 310 4.71 12.19 5.28
CA LEU A 310 3.67 13.22 5.40
C LEU A 310 3.67 13.90 6.78
N SER A 311 4.12 13.22 7.84
CA SER A 311 4.29 13.82 9.16
C SER A 311 5.57 14.67 9.30
N GLY A 312 6.37 14.76 8.23
CA GLY A 312 7.54 15.64 8.16
C GLY A 312 8.88 14.93 8.24
N TYR A 313 8.91 13.58 8.35
CA TYR A 313 10.17 12.82 8.30
C TYR A 313 10.87 12.99 6.94
N ARG A 314 12.19 13.17 7.01
CA ARG A 314 13.11 13.10 5.86
C ARG A 314 14.31 12.24 6.24
N PRO A 315 14.78 11.33 5.36
CA PRO A 315 15.97 10.50 5.60
C PRO A 315 17.26 11.33 5.68
#